data_6a02832be9b89473870dd23cd53eb7e4
#
_entry.id   6a02832be9b89473870dd23cd53eb7e4
#
_cell.length_a   1.000
_cell.length_b   1.000
_cell.length_c   1.000
_cell.angle_alpha   90.00
_cell.angle_beta   90.00
_cell.angle_gamma   90.00
#
_symmetry.space_group_name_H-M   'P 1'
#
loop_
_entity.id
_entity.type
_entity.pdbx_description
1 polymer ?
#
loop_
_entity_poly.entity_id
_entity_poly.type
_entity_poly.pdbx_seq_one_letter_code
_entity_poly.pdbx_strand_id
1 'polypeptide(L)'
;SIPYFGKGKQEKGEKTLGELSESKQNLEIYHRLRNALQNIRREEGTELLKVKVTGYGAPAGNLKKNEMNALARSLNLKAYLRENRLATGIPLEVTWIPEDWDSIAALTRQSGMMFREAALDLIGSVDMDKGRERMLMKLADGKPYRYLAEKIFPEVMRVDYRIEYTRQQPDAAE
;
A
#
# COMPACT_ATOMS: atom_id res chain seq x y z
N SER A 1 -9.60 -18.87 0.11
CA SER A 1 -9.20 -18.21 -1.15
C SER A 1 -8.40 -16.97 -0.85
N ILE A 2 -7.36 -16.73 -1.62
CA ILE A 2 -6.54 -15.54 -1.49
C ILE A 2 -7.31 -14.39 -2.12
N PRO A 3 -7.63 -13.31 -1.38
CA PRO A 3 -8.32 -12.17 -1.95
C PRO A 3 -7.49 -11.56 -3.07
N TYR A 4 -8.14 -11.21 -4.14
CA TYR A 4 -7.52 -10.55 -5.26
C TYR A 4 -7.59 -9.04 -5.10
N PHE A 5 -6.48 -8.36 -5.34
CA PHE A 5 -6.40 -6.91 -5.21
C PHE A 5 -6.51 -6.21 -6.55
N GLY A 6 -7.37 -5.23 -6.58
CA GLY A 6 -7.33 -4.14 -7.53
C GLY A 6 -7.95 -4.35 -8.88
N LYS A 7 -8.25 -5.52 -9.31
CA LYS A 7 -8.98 -5.71 -10.57
C LYS A 7 -9.82 -6.95 -10.45
N GLY A 8 -11.02 -6.79 -9.96
CA GLY A 8 -11.98 -7.87 -9.87
C GLY A 8 -11.98 -8.69 -11.16
N LYS A 9 -12.20 -9.93 -11.05
CA LYS A 9 -12.20 -10.98 -12.06
C LYS A 9 -10.82 -11.40 -12.56
N GLN A 10 -10.40 -12.49 -12.00
CA GLN A 10 -9.50 -13.41 -12.69
C GLN A 10 -10.30 -14.04 -13.84
N GLU A 11 -10.36 -13.34 -14.95
CA GLU A 11 -10.73 -14.00 -16.18
C GLU A 11 -9.56 -14.88 -16.63
N LYS A 12 -9.89 -15.99 -17.25
CA LYS A 12 -8.96 -16.98 -17.80
C LYS A 12 -7.95 -16.32 -18.74
N GLY A 13 -6.82 -15.91 -18.21
CA GLY A 13 -5.72 -15.30 -18.94
C GLY A 13 -4.48 -15.30 -18.08
N GLU A 14 -3.31 -15.27 -18.69
CA GLU A 14 -2.05 -15.13 -17.99
C GLU A 14 -2.01 -13.74 -17.33
N LYS A 15 -1.65 -13.71 -16.03
CA LYS A 15 -1.44 -12.46 -15.31
C LYS A 15 -0.24 -11.73 -15.87
N THR A 16 -0.30 -10.42 -15.95
CA THR A 16 0.86 -9.60 -16.28
C THR A 16 1.94 -9.73 -15.19
N LEU A 17 3.19 -9.43 -15.52
CA LEU A 17 4.29 -9.43 -14.54
C LEU A 17 4.01 -8.50 -13.37
N GLY A 18 3.37 -7.34 -13.63
CA GLY A 18 2.98 -6.40 -12.57
C GLY A 18 1.92 -6.99 -11.64
N GLU A 19 0.92 -7.66 -12.17
CA GLU A 19 -0.13 -8.31 -11.38
C GLU A 19 0.41 -9.49 -10.56
N LEU A 20 1.34 -10.25 -11.10
CA LEU A 20 2.01 -11.33 -10.37
C LEU A 20 2.86 -10.78 -9.24
N SER A 21 3.58 -9.69 -9.47
CA SER A 21 4.39 -9.01 -8.46
C SER A 21 3.53 -8.46 -7.33
N GLU A 22 2.42 -7.78 -7.65
CA GLU A 22 1.46 -7.28 -6.67
C GLU A 22 0.85 -8.41 -5.86
N SER A 23 0.40 -9.49 -6.50
CA SER A 23 -0.16 -10.66 -5.82
C SER A 23 0.81 -11.29 -4.84
N LYS A 24 2.08 -11.40 -5.20
CA LYS A 24 3.13 -11.94 -4.34
C LYS A 24 3.39 -11.04 -3.13
N GLN A 25 3.50 -9.74 -3.34
CA GLN A 25 3.68 -8.77 -2.27
C GLN A 25 2.51 -8.80 -1.28
N ASN A 26 1.28 -8.86 -1.80
CA ASN A 26 0.08 -8.93 -0.97
C ASN A 26 0.02 -10.20 -0.13
N LEU A 27 0.43 -11.33 -0.68
CA LEU A 27 0.51 -12.57 0.07
C LEU A 27 1.51 -12.48 1.22
N GLU A 28 2.65 -11.86 1.01
CA GLU A 28 3.65 -11.62 2.06
C GLU A 28 3.09 -10.73 3.18
N ILE A 29 2.40 -9.64 2.84
CA ILE A 29 1.76 -8.77 3.82
C ILE A 29 0.69 -9.52 4.62
N TYR A 30 -0.11 -10.35 3.97
CA TYR A 30 -1.12 -11.18 4.64
C TYR A 30 -0.50 -12.12 5.66
N HIS A 31 0.57 -12.80 5.29
CA HIS A 31 1.27 -13.71 6.17
C HIS A 31 1.94 -12.98 7.35
N ARG A 32 2.53 -11.82 7.11
CA ARG A 32 3.11 -10.97 8.16
C ARG A 32 2.06 -10.53 9.15
N LEU A 33 0.92 -10.05 8.68
CA LEU A 33 -0.17 -9.61 9.54
C LEU A 33 -0.72 -10.77 10.36
N ARG A 34 -0.97 -11.92 9.74
CA ARG A 34 -1.41 -13.12 10.45
C ARG A 34 -0.43 -13.52 11.55
N ASN A 35 0.86 -13.59 11.22
CA ASN A 35 1.90 -13.96 12.17
C ASN A 35 2.01 -12.94 13.31
N ALA A 36 1.95 -11.65 13.00
CA ALA A 36 1.98 -10.60 14.01
C ALA A 36 0.79 -10.69 14.97
N LEU A 37 -0.42 -10.88 14.47
CA LEU A 37 -1.62 -11.04 15.30
C LEU A 37 -1.54 -12.28 16.17
N GLN A 38 -1.10 -13.40 15.63
CA GLN A 38 -0.95 -14.64 16.40
C GLN A 38 0.12 -14.51 17.49
N ASN A 39 1.24 -13.86 17.19
CA ASN A 39 2.31 -13.65 18.17
C ASN A 39 1.86 -12.74 19.31
N ILE A 40 1.15 -11.65 19.01
CA ILE A 40 0.62 -10.74 20.03
C ILE A 40 -0.38 -11.49 20.94
N ARG A 41 -1.26 -12.30 20.38
CA ARG A 41 -2.25 -13.06 21.16
C ARG A 41 -1.64 -14.14 22.05
N ARG A 42 -0.48 -14.68 21.69
CA ARG A 42 0.23 -15.69 22.51
C ARG A 42 1.03 -15.07 23.64
N GLU A 43 1.37 -13.81 23.55
CA GLU A 43 2.16 -13.12 24.55
C GLU A 43 1.29 -12.72 25.73
N GLU A 44 1.64 -13.17 26.94
CA GLU A 44 0.93 -12.79 28.16
C GLU A 44 1.03 -11.28 28.42
N GLY A 45 -0.06 -10.71 28.91
CA GLY A 45 -0.11 -9.29 29.23
C GLY A 45 -0.33 -8.38 28.03
N THR A 46 -0.56 -8.93 26.85
CA THR A 46 -0.89 -8.14 25.66
C THR A 46 -2.39 -8.17 25.38
N GLU A 47 -2.91 -7.05 24.91
CA GLU A 47 -4.30 -6.92 24.49
C GLU A 47 -4.35 -6.19 23.15
N LEU A 48 -4.98 -6.81 22.14
CA LEU A 48 -5.22 -6.21 20.85
C LEU A 48 -6.33 -5.17 20.96
N LEU A 49 -6.07 -3.94 20.49
CA LEU A 49 -7.03 -2.84 20.55
C LEU A 49 -7.67 -2.56 19.18
N LYS A 50 -6.88 -2.55 18.11
CA LYS A 50 -7.35 -2.18 16.78
C LYS A 50 -6.37 -2.65 15.71
N VAL A 51 -6.89 -2.96 14.54
CA VAL A 51 -6.11 -3.14 13.31
C VAL A 51 -6.55 -2.09 12.29
N LYS A 52 -5.61 -1.33 11.79
CA LYS A 52 -5.82 -0.38 10.71
C LYS A 52 -5.19 -0.94 9.43
N VAL A 53 -5.95 -0.97 8.35
CA VAL A 53 -5.46 -1.37 7.03
C VAL A 53 -5.55 -0.19 6.07
N THR A 54 -4.50 0.05 5.31
CA THR A 54 -4.42 1.17 4.36
C THR A 54 -4.05 0.65 2.99
N GLY A 55 -4.92 0.91 2.01
CA GLY A 55 -4.62 0.66 0.61
C GLY A 55 -4.02 1.89 -0.05
N TYR A 56 -2.99 1.70 -0.85
CA TYR A 56 -2.28 2.78 -1.53
C TYR A 56 -2.38 2.60 -3.04
N GLY A 57 -2.56 3.71 -3.74
CA GLY A 57 -2.56 3.78 -5.19
C GLY A 57 -1.42 4.62 -5.74
N ALA A 58 -1.26 4.56 -7.03
CA ALA A 58 -0.36 5.40 -7.82
C ALA A 58 -1.14 6.02 -8.99
N PRO A 59 -0.61 7.09 -9.62
CA PRO A 59 -1.32 7.75 -10.72
C PRO A 59 -1.31 6.91 -12.01
N ALA A 60 -1.92 5.73 -11.96
CA ALA A 60 -1.98 4.79 -13.08
C ALA A 60 -3.25 4.93 -13.94
N GLY A 61 -4.12 5.85 -13.61
CA GLY A 61 -5.38 6.15 -14.30
C GLY A 61 -5.95 7.48 -13.80
N ASN A 62 -7.24 7.70 -13.98
CA ASN A 62 -7.86 8.86 -13.38
C ASN A 62 -7.97 8.72 -11.86
N LEU A 63 -8.18 9.82 -11.15
CA LEU A 63 -8.19 9.85 -9.69
C LEU A 63 -9.23 8.89 -9.11
N LYS A 64 -10.43 8.84 -9.68
CA LYS A 64 -11.50 7.97 -9.21
C LYS A 64 -11.12 6.50 -9.32
N LYS A 65 -10.50 6.10 -10.42
CA LYS A 65 -10.02 4.72 -10.60
C LYS A 65 -8.91 4.38 -9.63
N ASN A 66 -7.97 5.30 -9.42
CA ASN A 66 -6.89 5.13 -8.45
C ASN A 66 -7.44 4.99 -7.02
N GLU A 67 -8.44 5.78 -6.67
CA GLU A 67 -9.15 5.69 -5.39
C GLU A 67 -9.84 4.33 -5.23
N MET A 68 -10.59 3.88 -6.21
CA MET A 68 -11.26 2.57 -6.16
C MET A 68 -10.27 1.41 -6.01
N ASN A 69 -9.15 1.47 -6.70
CA ASN A 69 -8.10 0.45 -6.59
C ASN A 69 -7.44 0.46 -5.21
N ALA A 70 -7.14 1.63 -4.68
CA ALA A 70 -6.57 1.76 -3.34
C ALA A 70 -7.54 1.23 -2.26
N LEU A 71 -8.81 1.61 -2.36
CA LEU A 71 -9.86 1.12 -1.47
C LEU A 71 -10.00 -0.40 -1.56
N ALA A 72 -10.01 -0.95 -2.77
CA ALA A 72 -10.10 -2.40 -2.98
C ALA A 72 -8.96 -3.16 -2.29
N ARG A 73 -7.75 -2.63 -2.31
CA ARG A 73 -6.61 -3.24 -1.61
C ARG A 73 -6.86 -3.36 -0.11
N SER A 74 -7.34 -2.30 0.53
CA SER A 74 -7.64 -2.33 1.97
C SER A 74 -8.83 -3.21 2.31
N LEU A 75 -9.90 -3.18 1.51
CA LEU A 75 -11.08 -4.01 1.73
C LEU A 75 -10.78 -5.51 1.57
N ASN A 76 -9.92 -5.86 0.64
CA ASN A 76 -9.51 -7.24 0.46
C ASN A 76 -8.69 -7.78 1.64
N LEU A 77 -7.81 -6.97 2.22
CA LEU A 77 -7.08 -7.36 3.43
C LEU A 77 -8.04 -7.50 4.62
N LYS A 78 -9.00 -6.58 4.76
CA LYS A 78 -10.05 -6.69 5.77
C LYS A 78 -10.85 -7.99 5.60
N ALA A 79 -11.23 -8.33 4.38
CA ALA A 79 -11.94 -9.57 4.09
C ALA A 79 -11.12 -10.81 4.48
N TYR A 80 -9.84 -10.81 4.16
CA TYR A 80 -8.93 -11.88 4.56
C TYR A 80 -8.90 -12.07 6.09
N LEU A 81 -8.79 -10.96 6.84
CA LEU A 81 -8.79 -11.01 8.30
C LEU A 81 -10.09 -11.62 8.85
N ARG A 82 -11.22 -11.24 8.29
CA ARG A 82 -12.54 -11.74 8.72
C ARG A 82 -12.75 -13.21 8.33
N GLU A 83 -12.45 -13.58 7.11
CA GLU A 83 -12.60 -14.95 6.61
C GLU A 83 -11.74 -15.95 7.40
N ASN A 84 -10.57 -15.52 7.84
CA ASN A 84 -9.65 -16.35 8.63
C ASN A 84 -9.78 -16.13 10.14
N ARG A 85 -10.75 -15.36 10.57
CA ARG A 85 -11.04 -15.08 12.00
C ARG A 85 -9.82 -14.56 12.76
N LEU A 86 -9.00 -13.75 12.13
CA LEU A 86 -7.74 -13.28 12.70
C LEU A 86 -7.92 -12.07 13.61
N ALA A 87 -8.97 -11.29 13.43
CA ALA A 87 -9.25 -10.08 14.20
C ALA A 87 -10.67 -10.08 14.76
N THR A 88 -11.17 -11.23 15.20
CA THR A 88 -12.50 -11.37 15.78
C THR A 88 -12.65 -10.52 17.03
N GLY A 89 -13.68 -9.67 17.06
CA GLY A 89 -13.94 -8.78 18.19
C GLY A 89 -13.03 -7.56 18.27
N ILE A 90 -12.14 -7.37 17.29
CA ILE A 90 -11.21 -6.24 17.21
C ILE A 90 -11.71 -5.25 16.16
N PRO A 91 -11.79 -3.93 16.46
CA PRO A 91 -12.12 -2.93 15.46
C PRO A 91 -11.14 -2.98 14.29
N LEU A 92 -11.69 -2.99 13.07
CA LEU A 92 -10.92 -2.91 11.83
C LEU A 92 -11.18 -1.56 11.17
N GLU A 93 -10.17 -0.72 11.10
CA GLU A 93 -10.22 0.57 10.43
C GLU A 93 -9.68 0.43 9.01
N VAL A 94 -10.44 0.89 8.02
CA VAL A 94 -10.07 0.87 6.61
C VAL A 94 -9.80 2.28 6.15
N THR A 95 -8.61 2.50 5.61
CA THR A 95 -8.23 3.77 4.98
C THR A 95 -7.61 3.51 3.61
N TRP A 96 -7.55 4.55 2.79
CA TRP A 96 -6.95 4.45 1.46
C TRP A 96 -6.38 5.79 1.02
N ILE A 97 -5.31 5.72 0.25
CA ILE A 97 -4.64 6.88 -0.35
C ILE A 97 -4.62 6.64 -1.86
N PRO A 98 -5.39 7.38 -2.65
CA PRO A 98 -5.52 7.16 -4.10
C PRO A 98 -4.22 7.27 -4.87
N GLU A 99 -3.38 8.24 -4.51
CA GLU A 99 -2.08 8.49 -5.13
C GLU A 99 -1.07 8.81 -4.03
N ASP A 100 -0.17 7.86 -3.78
CA ASP A 100 0.80 7.96 -2.69
C ASP A 100 2.07 8.71 -3.14
N TRP A 101 1.93 10.01 -3.36
CA TRP A 101 3.02 10.86 -3.80
C TRP A 101 4.16 10.96 -2.78
N ASP A 102 3.88 10.81 -1.49
CA ASP A 102 4.93 10.81 -0.47
C ASP A 102 5.88 9.64 -0.65
N SER A 103 5.35 8.44 -0.88
CA SER A 103 6.17 7.26 -1.17
C SER A 103 6.85 7.35 -2.53
N ILE A 104 6.16 7.89 -3.55
CA ILE A 104 6.76 8.13 -4.87
C ILE A 104 7.97 9.05 -4.72
N ALA A 105 7.86 10.14 -3.99
CA ALA A 105 8.96 11.06 -3.75
C ALA A 105 10.11 10.38 -2.99
N ALA A 106 9.82 9.61 -1.95
CA ALA A 106 10.83 8.92 -1.16
C ALA A 106 11.62 7.91 -2.00
N LEU A 107 10.94 7.09 -2.79
CA LEU A 107 11.58 6.12 -3.69
C LEU A 107 12.37 6.80 -4.80
N THR A 108 11.86 7.91 -5.32
CA THR A 108 12.56 8.71 -6.34
C THR A 108 13.88 9.27 -5.81
N ARG A 109 13.90 9.76 -4.56
CA ARG A 109 15.13 10.25 -3.93
C ARG A 109 16.21 9.17 -3.82
N GLN A 110 15.81 7.94 -3.61
CA GLN A 110 16.71 6.78 -3.46
C GLN A 110 17.11 6.17 -4.80
N SER A 111 16.46 6.57 -5.89
CA SER A 111 16.66 5.99 -7.21
C SER A 111 17.86 6.60 -7.94
N GLY A 112 18.35 5.89 -8.95
CA GLY A 112 19.31 6.41 -9.93
C GLY A 112 18.65 7.09 -11.13
N MET A 113 17.43 7.57 -10.98
CA MET A 113 16.66 8.17 -12.09
C MET A 113 17.35 9.40 -12.67
N MET A 114 17.42 9.48 -13.99
CA MET A 114 17.85 10.70 -14.69
C MET A 114 16.84 11.82 -14.46
N PHE A 115 17.30 13.05 -14.31
CA PHE A 115 16.48 14.22 -14.02
C PHE A 115 15.72 14.10 -12.69
N ARG A 116 16.27 13.35 -11.75
CA ARG A 116 15.66 13.10 -10.45
C ARG A 116 15.30 14.38 -9.71
N GLU A 117 16.21 15.33 -9.62
CA GLU A 117 15.99 16.58 -8.87
C GLU A 117 14.87 17.41 -9.51
N ALA A 118 14.83 17.51 -10.84
CA ALA A 118 13.76 18.21 -11.53
C ALA A 118 12.40 17.54 -11.31
N ALA A 119 12.35 16.23 -11.31
CA ALA A 119 11.12 15.49 -11.01
C ALA A 119 10.67 15.71 -9.56
N LEU A 120 11.58 15.67 -8.60
CA LEU A 120 11.28 15.93 -7.18
C LEU A 120 10.80 17.37 -6.97
N ASP A 121 11.38 18.34 -7.65
CA ASP A 121 10.93 19.74 -7.60
C ASP A 121 9.48 19.88 -8.10
N LEU A 122 9.12 19.21 -9.19
CA LEU A 122 7.74 19.21 -9.69
C LEU A 122 6.78 18.54 -8.69
N ILE A 123 7.15 17.42 -8.10
CA ILE A 123 6.34 16.74 -7.11
C ILE A 123 6.12 17.62 -5.88
N GLY A 124 7.13 18.35 -5.45
CA GLY A 124 7.06 19.19 -4.27
C GLY A 124 6.39 20.55 -4.50
N SER A 125 6.42 21.10 -5.72
CA SER A 125 5.97 22.47 -5.99
C SER A 125 4.63 22.56 -6.73
N VAL A 126 4.25 21.53 -7.47
CA VAL A 126 2.99 21.50 -8.22
C VAL A 126 1.99 20.61 -7.50
N ASP A 127 0.84 21.17 -7.14
CA ASP A 127 -0.22 20.38 -6.49
C ASP A 127 -0.72 19.26 -7.41
N MET A 128 -1.12 18.16 -6.80
CA MET A 128 -1.61 16.97 -7.49
C MET A 128 -2.77 17.28 -8.45
N ASP A 129 -3.68 18.15 -8.03
CA ASP A 129 -4.86 18.57 -8.80
C ASP A 129 -4.58 19.71 -9.81
N LYS A 130 -3.36 20.23 -9.83
CA LYS A 130 -2.95 21.33 -10.71
C LYS A 130 -1.98 20.93 -11.82
N GLY A 131 -2.06 19.68 -12.25
CA GLY A 131 -1.32 19.20 -13.40
C GLY A 131 0.07 18.64 -13.10
N ARG A 132 0.34 18.22 -11.87
CA ARG A 132 1.62 17.59 -11.48
C ARG A 132 2.01 16.46 -12.44
N GLU A 133 1.11 15.52 -12.65
CA GLU A 133 1.37 14.36 -13.51
C GLU A 133 1.65 14.79 -14.95
N ARG A 134 0.86 15.72 -15.49
CA ARG A 134 1.04 16.25 -16.84
C ARG A 134 2.40 16.92 -17.01
N MET A 135 2.84 17.68 -16.02
CA MET A 135 4.14 18.34 -16.05
C MET A 135 5.28 17.31 -15.98
N LEU A 136 5.14 16.27 -15.18
CA LEU A 136 6.10 15.16 -15.16
C LEU A 136 6.17 14.42 -16.49
N MET A 137 5.03 14.23 -17.16
CA MET A 137 4.98 13.61 -18.47
C MET A 137 5.72 14.42 -19.55
N LYS A 138 5.78 15.74 -19.40
CA LYS A 138 6.47 16.64 -20.33
C LYS A 138 7.96 16.83 -20.01
N LEU A 139 8.35 16.59 -18.78
CA LEU A 139 9.73 16.78 -18.33
C LEU A 139 10.67 15.87 -19.12
N ALA A 140 11.71 16.45 -19.73
CA ALA A 140 12.77 15.73 -20.45
C ALA A 140 12.24 14.64 -21.39
N ASP A 141 11.28 15.00 -22.25
CA ASP A 141 10.65 14.13 -23.24
C ASP A 141 9.99 12.87 -22.64
N GLY A 142 9.51 12.98 -21.41
CA GLY A 142 8.81 11.91 -20.70
C GLY A 142 9.72 10.82 -20.10
N LYS A 143 11.02 10.99 -20.14
CA LYS A 143 11.96 10.00 -19.59
C LYS A 143 11.78 9.79 -18.08
N PRO A 144 11.69 10.86 -17.26
CA PRO A 144 11.42 10.68 -15.82
C PRO A 144 10.08 9.99 -15.56
N TYR A 145 9.03 10.38 -16.25
CA TYR A 145 7.72 9.79 -16.07
C TYR A 145 7.70 8.29 -16.42
N ARG A 146 8.35 7.90 -17.50
CA ARG A 146 8.48 6.48 -17.87
C ARG A 146 9.20 5.68 -16.79
N TYR A 147 10.25 6.24 -16.22
CA TYR A 147 10.93 5.60 -15.10
C TYR A 147 10.00 5.43 -13.90
N LEU A 148 9.27 6.49 -13.52
CA LEU A 148 8.30 6.42 -12.43
C LEU A 148 7.25 5.34 -12.69
N ALA A 149 6.67 5.31 -13.88
CA ALA A 149 5.64 4.36 -14.24
C ALA A 149 6.12 2.90 -14.23
N GLU A 150 7.35 2.66 -14.68
CA GLU A 150 7.91 1.32 -14.79
C GLU A 150 8.53 0.82 -13.48
N LYS A 151 9.20 1.68 -12.71
CA LYS A 151 10.03 1.28 -11.58
C LYS A 151 9.49 1.71 -10.22
N ILE A 152 8.75 2.80 -10.14
CA ILE A 152 8.33 3.39 -8.87
C ILE A 152 6.85 3.12 -8.58
N PHE A 153 5.95 3.41 -9.52
CA PHE A 153 4.51 3.26 -9.31
C PHE A 153 4.10 1.84 -8.90
N PRO A 154 4.64 0.77 -9.50
CA PRO A 154 4.30 -0.58 -9.05
C PRO A 154 4.64 -0.87 -7.59
N GLU A 155 5.69 -0.25 -7.06
CA GLU A 155 6.11 -0.46 -5.67
C GLU A 155 5.23 0.27 -4.65
N VAL A 156 4.57 1.37 -5.06
CA VAL A 156 3.68 2.10 -4.15
C VAL A 156 2.25 1.58 -4.14
N MET A 157 1.86 0.82 -5.15
CA MET A 157 0.54 0.17 -5.23
C MET A 157 0.51 -1.05 -4.31
N ARG A 158 0.15 -0.83 -3.05
CA ARG A 158 0.25 -1.83 -1.99
C ARG A 158 -0.85 -1.68 -0.96
N VAL A 159 -0.90 -2.61 -0.04
CA VAL A 159 -1.64 -2.49 1.21
C VAL A 159 -0.66 -2.62 2.37
N ASP A 160 -0.89 -1.83 3.41
CA ASP A 160 -0.17 -1.91 4.67
C ASP A 160 -1.14 -2.04 5.84
N TYR A 161 -0.61 -2.44 6.98
CA TYR A 161 -1.38 -2.56 8.21
C TYR A 161 -0.66 -1.90 9.38
N ARG A 162 -1.45 -1.55 10.38
CA ARG A 162 -0.97 -1.12 11.69
C ARG A 162 -1.77 -1.84 12.76
N ILE A 163 -1.08 -2.43 13.71
CA ILE A 163 -1.70 -3.09 14.86
C ILE A 163 -1.50 -2.20 16.08
N GLU A 164 -2.58 -1.85 16.76
CA GLU A 164 -2.54 -1.19 18.04
C GLU A 164 -2.84 -2.20 19.15
N TYR A 165 -1.96 -2.27 20.12
CA TYR A 165 -2.10 -3.18 21.26
C TYR A 165 -1.45 -2.58 22.50
N THR A 166 -1.87 -3.08 23.65
CA THR A 166 -1.24 -2.74 24.93
C THR A 166 -0.42 -3.91 25.42
N ARG A 167 0.61 -3.61 26.17
CA ARG A 167 1.44 -4.59 26.85
C ARG A 167 1.57 -4.18 28.32
N GLN A 168 1.16 -5.06 29.24
CA GLN A 168 1.45 -4.85 30.63
C GLN A 168 2.96 -4.96 30.86
N GLN A 169 3.53 -3.95 31.49
CA GLN A 169 4.90 -4.07 31.95
C GLN A 169 4.92 -5.04 33.13
N PRO A 170 5.91 -5.96 33.17
CA PRO A 170 6.09 -6.76 34.38
C PRO A 170 6.29 -5.81 35.56
N ASP A 171 5.60 -6.11 36.68
CA ASP A 171 5.81 -5.39 37.92
C ASP A 171 7.30 -5.34 38.22
N ALA A 172 7.81 -4.15 38.56
CA ALA A 172 9.19 -4.04 38.98
C ALA A 172 9.42 -5.01 40.14
N ALA A 173 10.34 -5.95 39.96
CA ALA A 173 10.71 -6.86 41.04
C ALA A 173 11.21 -6.03 42.23
N GLU A 174 10.54 -6.15 43.35
CA GLU A 174 10.99 -5.57 44.60
C GLU A 174 12.35 -6.14 45.01
#